data_d3faf66331fb5a3c69bddf355b6e814b
#
_entry.id   d3faf66331fb5a3c69bddf355b6e814b
#
_cell.length_a   1.000
_cell.length_b   1.000
_cell.length_c   1.000
_cell.angle_alpha   90.00
_cell.angle_beta   90.00
_cell.angle_gamma   90.00
#
_symmetry.space_group_name_H-M   'P 1'
#
loop_
_entity.id
_entity.type
_entity.pdbx_description
1 polymer ?
#
loop_
_entity_poly.entity_id
_entity_poly.type
_entity_poly.pdbx_seq_one_letter_code
_entity_poly.pdbx_strand_id
1 'polypeptide(L)'
;MKAAKISIIIPVLNEATTIEATLTRLQDVSDIEVIVVDGGSRDETVELAHRCFSRFAPSSEIKVISAAAGRACQMNAGAAMATGDILLFLHADTYLPSEFDTLVRQSLENPRTIAGAFELRIDSDLRGLRLIERIVNMRSRIFSMPYGDQAIFLKASTFDELGGFPELPIMEDFELMRQLKCQGQITLVPASVLTSGRRWQKLGVVKTTLINQLIIVGYFLGISPSQLIRWYRQGGFKNRG
;
A
#
# COMPACT_ATOMS: atom_id res chain seq x y z
N MET A 1 9.94 -26.15 -9.59
CA MET A 1 10.64 -24.99 -8.96
C MET A 1 9.76 -24.50 -7.83
N LYS A 2 10.32 -24.10 -6.68
CA LYS A 2 9.55 -23.49 -5.59
C LYS A 2 9.04 -22.12 -6.07
N ALA A 3 7.79 -21.80 -5.75
CA ALA A 3 7.24 -20.48 -6.08
C ALA A 3 8.01 -19.38 -5.33
N ALA A 4 8.20 -18.21 -5.94
CA ALA A 4 8.82 -17.07 -5.27
C ALA A 4 7.97 -16.65 -4.08
N LYS A 5 8.56 -16.56 -2.88
CA LYS A 5 7.88 -16.16 -1.65
C LYS A 5 7.57 -14.68 -1.70
N ILE A 6 6.34 -14.29 -1.30
CA ILE A 6 5.90 -12.89 -1.24
C ILE A 6 5.85 -12.44 0.23
N SER A 7 6.55 -11.36 0.55
CA SER A 7 6.44 -10.67 1.83
C SER A 7 5.44 -9.52 1.71
N ILE A 8 4.31 -9.64 2.40
CA ILE A 8 3.26 -8.62 2.43
C ILE A 8 3.48 -7.73 3.65
N ILE A 9 3.82 -6.47 3.42
CA ILE A 9 4.14 -5.49 4.46
C ILE A 9 2.94 -4.58 4.66
N ILE A 10 2.40 -4.56 5.89
CA ILE A 10 1.18 -3.83 6.24
C ILE A 10 1.50 -2.81 7.35
N PRO A 11 1.74 -1.53 7.00
CA PRO A 11 1.89 -0.49 8.01
C PRO A 11 0.53 -0.20 8.68
N VAL A 12 0.49 -0.19 10.01
CA VAL A 12 -0.71 0.06 10.80
C VAL A 12 -0.51 1.18 11.82
N LEU A 13 -1.57 1.96 12.04
CA LEU A 13 -1.64 2.94 13.13
C LEU A 13 -3.11 3.22 13.46
N ASN A 14 -3.61 2.64 14.57
CA ASN A 14 -5.02 2.71 14.99
C ASN A 14 -5.97 2.19 13.89
N GLU A 15 -5.78 0.95 13.47
CA GLU A 15 -6.55 0.26 12.42
C GLU A 15 -7.31 -0.97 12.96
N ALA A 16 -7.69 -0.96 14.25
CA ALA A 16 -8.45 -2.06 14.88
C ALA A 16 -9.73 -2.44 14.12
N THR A 17 -10.35 -1.48 13.43
CA THR A 17 -11.59 -1.72 12.66
C THR A 17 -11.39 -2.43 11.33
N THR A 18 -10.16 -2.55 10.83
CA THR A 18 -9.87 -3.06 9.47
C THR A 18 -8.89 -4.20 9.44
N ILE A 19 -7.92 -4.23 10.37
CA ILE A 19 -6.80 -5.15 10.31
C ILE A 19 -7.22 -6.63 10.31
N GLU A 20 -8.20 -7.02 11.14
CA GLU A 20 -8.65 -8.41 11.19
C GLU A 20 -9.25 -8.86 9.86
N ALA A 21 -10.09 -8.03 9.23
CA ALA A 21 -10.70 -8.33 7.93
C ALA A 21 -9.65 -8.43 6.81
N THR A 22 -8.62 -7.58 6.85
CA THR A 22 -7.51 -7.62 5.89
C THR A 22 -6.69 -8.90 6.05
N LEU A 23 -6.29 -9.25 7.27
CA LEU A 23 -5.52 -10.45 7.55
C LEU A 23 -6.30 -11.74 7.24
N THR A 24 -7.59 -11.80 7.56
CA THR A 24 -8.44 -12.96 7.27
C THR A 24 -8.46 -13.33 5.79
N ARG A 25 -8.32 -12.35 4.89
CA ARG A 25 -8.29 -12.60 3.43
C ARG A 25 -6.96 -13.16 2.92
N LEU A 26 -5.93 -13.16 3.76
CA LEU A 26 -4.59 -13.65 3.42
C LEU A 26 -4.31 -15.03 4.01
N GLN A 27 -5.14 -15.53 4.92
CA GLN A 27 -4.86 -16.72 5.73
C GLN A 27 -4.72 -18.03 4.92
N ASP A 28 -5.41 -18.16 3.79
CA ASP A 28 -5.45 -19.38 2.98
C ASP A 28 -4.44 -19.35 1.80
N VAL A 29 -3.61 -18.31 1.71
CA VAL A 29 -2.65 -18.13 0.63
C VAL A 29 -1.31 -18.76 1.01
N SER A 30 -0.77 -19.61 0.14
CA SER A 30 0.51 -20.31 0.37
C SER A 30 1.72 -19.51 -0.11
N ASP A 31 2.89 -19.82 0.45
CA ASP A 31 4.17 -19.20 0.09
C ASP A 31 4.16 -17.66 0.23
N ILE A 32 3.49 -17.20 1.29
CA ILE A 32 3.54 -15.80 1.71
C ILE A 32 4.07 -15.67 3.14
N GLU A 33 4.60 -14.51 3.47
CA GLU A 33 4.71 -14.03 4.85
C GLU A 33 4.01 -12.67 4.96
N VAL A 34 3.42 -12.41 6.10
CA VAL A 34 2.75 -11.15 6.40
C VAL A 34 3.49 -10.46 7.54
N ILE A 35 3.89 -9.21 7.33
CA ILE A 35 4.60 -8.41 8.30
C ILE A 35 3.75 -7.19 8.61
N VAL A 36 3.05 -7.24 9.74
CA VAL A 36 2.31 -6.09 10.27
C VAL A 36 3.28 -5.20 11.02
N VAL A 37 3.37 -3.94 10.61
CA VAL A 37 4.31 -2.98 11.21
C VAL A 37 3.54 -1.90 11.95
N ASP A 38 3.53 -1.97 13.28
CA ASP A 38 2.82 -1.01 14.13
C ASP A 38 3.63 0.28 14.33
N GLY A 39 3.00 1.41 14.06
CA GLY A 39 3.54 2.76 14.25
C GLY A 39 3.25 3.36 15.63
N GLY A 40 2.88 2.53 16.63
CA GLY A 40 2.51 2.96 17.98
C GLY A 40 1.01 3.16 18.15
N SER A 41 0.22 2.17 17.73
CA SER A 41 -1.24 2.13 17.94
C SER A 41 -1.59 2.19 19.43
N ARG A 42 -2.75 2.81 19.72
CA ARG A 42 -3.30 2.95 21.08
C ARG A 42 -4.65 2.25 21.23
N ASP A 43 -5.09 1.61 20.17
CA ASP A 43 -6.30 0.77 20.14
C ASP A 43 -5.91 -0.72 20.07
N GLU A 44 -6.87 -1.60 19.87
CA GLU A 44 -6.67 -3.05 19.83
C GLU A 44 -6.00 -3.58 18.54
N THR A 45 -5.37 -2.71 17.73
CA THR A 45 -4.80 -3.11 16.42
C THR A 45 -3.80 -4.26 16.55
N VAL A 46 -2.86 -4.16 17.49
CA VAL A 46 -1.78 -5.15 17.70
C VAL A 46 -2.35 -6.47 18.22
N GLU A 47 -3.25 -6.41 19.20
CA GLU A 47 -3.92 -7.58 19.77
C GLU A 47 -4.75 -8.34 18.73
N LEU A 48 -5.47 -7.62 17.87
CA LEU A 48 -6.25 -8.21 16.78
C LEU A 48 -5.34 -8.87 15.74
N ALA A 49 -4.23 -8.23 15.39
CA ALA A 49 -3.24 -8.82 14.49
C ALA A 49 -2.69 -10.14 15.05
N HIS A 50 -2.30 -10.17 16.33
CA HIS A 50 -1.81 -11.38 16.99
C HIS A 50 -2.85 -12.51 17.05
N ARG A 51 -4.12 -12.20 17.27
CA ARG A 51 -5.21 -13.23 17.26
C ARG A 51 -5.36 -13.91 15.90
N CYS A 52 -4.96 -13.28 14.82
CA CYS A 52 -5.04 -13.88 13.49
C CYS A 52 -3.97 -14.94 13.23
N PHE A 53 -2.88 -15.02 14.01
CA PHE A 53 -1.74 -15.93 13.78
C PHE A 53 -2.14 -17.39 13.66
N SER A 54 -3.02 -17.88 14.54
CA SER A 54 -3.46 -19.27 14.57
C SER A 54 -4.32 -19.68 13.37
N ARG A 55 -4.72 -18.73 12.54
CA ARG A 55 -5.59 -18.95 11.38
C ARG A 55 -4.84 -19.09 10.06
N PHE A 56 -3.53 -18.78 10.06
CA PHE A 56 -2.73 -18.85 8.82
C PHE A 56 -2.36 -20.27 8.45
N ALA A 57 -2.24 -20.51 7.14
CA ALA A 57 -1.78 -21.79 6.61
C ALA A 57 -0.39 -22.14 7.15
N PRO A 58 -0.05 -23.44 7.36
CA PRO A 58 1.26 -23.85 7.88
C PRO A 58 2.45 -23.39 7.04
N SER A 59 2.24 -23.12 5.75
CA SER A 59 3.25 -22.59 4.81
C SER A 59 3.38 -21.07 4.81
N SER A 60 2.59 -20.37 5.63
CA SER A 60 2.54 -18.93 5.72
C SER A 60 2.95 -18.47 7.11
N GLU A 61 3.68 -17.35 7.16
CA GLU A 61 4.14 -16.75 8.40
C GLU A 61 3.49 -15.39 8.60
N ILE A 62 3.16 -15.05 9.83
CA ILE A 62 2.74 -13.70 10.19
C ILE A 62 3.62 -13.18 11.33
N LYS A 63 4.09 -11.95 11.21
CA LYS A 63 4.90 -11.25 12.21
C LYS A 63 4.27 -9.91 12.53
N VAL A 64 4.34 -9.51 13.79
CA VAL A 64 4.01 -8.12 14.19
C VAL A 64 5.29 -7.51 14.76
N ILE A 65 5.67 -6.38 14.21
CA ILE A 65 6.83 -5.60 14.66
C ILE A 65 6.43 -4.15 14.91
N SER A 66 7.20 -3.45 15.72
CA SER A 66 7.00 -2.03 15.97
C SER A 66 8.07 -1.20 15.26
N ALA A 67 7.68 -0.03 14.75
CA ALA A 67 8.57 0.93 14.14
C ALA A 67 8.16 2.36 14.52
N ALA A 68 8.99 3.34 14.20
CA ALA A 68 8.60 4.73 14.33
C ALA A 68 7.37 5.05 13.45
N ALA A 69 6.47 5.90 13.96
CA ALA A 69 5.28 6.31 13.22
C ALA A 69 5.64 7.03 11.92
N GLY A 70 5.07 6.56 10.83
CA GLY A 70 5.28 7.09 9.48
C GLY A 70 5.33 5.99 8.45
N ARG A 71 4.53 6.09 7.38
CA ARG A 71 4.40 5.00 6.40
C ARG A 71 5.74 4.56 5.82
N ALA A 72 6.60 5.48 5.40
CA ALA A 72 7.93 5.16 4.89
C ALA A 72 8.75 4.37 5.91
N CYS A 73 8.86 4.87 7.14
CA CYS A 73 9.55 4.19 8.24
C CYS A 73 9.03 2.78 8.48
N GLN A 74 7.70 2.63 8.57
CA GLN A 74 7.07 1.34 8.82
C GLN A 74 7.28 0.37 7.65
N MET A 75 7.10 0.83 6.41
CA MET A 75 7.30 0.00 5.22
C MET A 75 8.77 -0.44 5.07
N ASN A 76 9.73 0.46 5.34
CA ASN A 76 11.15 0.13 5.34
C ASN A 76 11.50 -0.87 6.44
N ALA A 77 10.98 -0.67 7.65
CA ALA A 77 11.20 -1.62 8.76
C ALA A 77 10.62 -3.01 8.46
N GLY A 78 9.44 -3.06 7.82
CA GLY A 78 8.85 -4.32 7.37
C GLY A 78 9.69 -4.99 6.28
N ALA A 79 10.18 -4.23 5.31
CA ALA A 79 11.03 -4.74 4.24
C ALA A 79 12.36 -5.31 4.78
N ALA A 80 12.96 -4.66 5.78
CA ALA A 80 14.17 -5.15 6.42
C ALA A 80 13.99 -6.49 7.18
N MET A 81 12.76 -6.82 7.57
CA MET A 81 12.41 -8.10 8.23
C MET A 81 11.88 -9.15 7.27
N ALA A 82 11.70 -8.78 6.00
CA ALA A 82 11.17 -9.65 4.97
C ALA A 82 12.17 -10.72 4.56
N THR A 83 11.67 -11.92 4.28
CA THR A 83 12.46 -13.07 3.81
C THR A 83 12.04 -13.54 2.42
N GLY A 84 11.02 -12.91 1.85
CA GLY A 84 10.50 -13.25 0.52
C GLY A 84 11.31 -12.63 -0.60
N ASP A 85 11.22 -13.23 -1.77
CA ASP A 85 11.85 -12.75 -3.00
C ASP A 85 11.15 -11.50 -3.56
N ILE A 86 9.87 -11.34 -3.18
CA ILE A 86 9.00 -10.25 -3.64
C ILE A 86 8.44 -9.52 -2.42
N LEU A 87 8.49 -8.19 -2.43
CA LEU A 87 7.83 -7.33 -1.46
C LEU A 87 6.52 -6.82 -2.06
N LEU A 88 5.45 -6.85 -1.27
CA LEU A 88 4.15 -6.26 -1.58
C LEU A 88 3.73 -5.35 -0.43
N PHE A 89 3.50 -4.07 -0.71
CA PHE A 89 3.10 -3.08 0.28
C PHE A 89 1.59 -2.89 0.25
N LEU A 90 0.91 -3.25 1.34
CA LEU A 90 -0.54 -3.26 1.45
C LEU A 90 -1.02 -2.35 2.57
N HIS A 91 -1.98 -1.47 2.30
CA HIS A 91 -2.62 -0.70 3.36
C HIS A 91 -3.56 -1.59 4.21
N ALA A 92 -3.66 -1.30 5.51
CA ALA A 92 -4.48 -2.06 6.45
C ALA A 92 -5.99 -2.08 6.15
N ASP A 93 -6.45 -1.19 5.29
CA ASP A 93 -7.85 -1.05 4.86
C ASP A 93 -8.04 -1.35 3.36
N THR A 94 -7.12 -2.10 2.77
CA THR A 94 -7.13 -2.47 1.36
C THR A 94 -7.12 -4.00 1.21
N TYR A 95 -7.98 -4.54 0.36
CA TYR A 95 -8.10 -5.96 0.09
C TYR A 95 -7.54 -6.31 -1.27
N LEU A 96 -6.69 -7.33 -1.32
CA LEU A 96 -6.16 -7.87 -2.56
C LEU A 96 -7.23 -8.69 -3.31
N PRO A 97 -7.16 -8.75 -4.64
CA PRO A 97 -8.04 -9.63 -5.42
C PRO A 97 -7.71 -11.10 -5.20
N SER A 98 -8.63 -11.99 -5.54
CA SER A 98 -8.35 -13.44 -5.59
C SER A 98 -7.14 -13.71 -6.50
N GLU A 99 -6.35 -14.73 -6.16
CA GLU A 99 -5.16 -15.14 -6.92
C GLU A 99 -4.11 -14.03 -7.11
N PHE A 100 -4.11 -13.02 -6.24
CA PHE A 100 -3.16 -11.91 -6.30
C PHE A 100 -1.70 -12.39 -6.34
N ASP A 101 -1.41 -13.45 -5.61
CA ASP A 101 -0.07 -14.04 -5.49
C ASP A 101 0.42 -14.59 -6.84
N THR A 102 -0.46 -15.25 -7.58
CA THR A 102 -0.18 -15.73 -8.95
C THR A 102 0.01 -14.55 -9.91
N LEU A 103 -0.85 -13.53 -9.83
CA LEU A 103 -0.76 -12.34 -10.66
C LEU A 103 0.53 -11.54 -10.41
N VAL A 104 0.95 -11.43 -9.15
CA VAL A 104 2.21 -10.78 -8.75
C VAL A 104 3.40 -11.53 -9.35
N ARG A 105 3.48 -12.85 -9.13
CA ARG A 105 4.57 -13.68 -9.64
C ARG A 105 4.67 -13.61 -11.16
N GLN A 106 3.57 -13.82 -11.88
CA GLN A 106 3.52 -13.75 -13.35
C GLN A 106 3.96 -12.37 -13.87
N SER A 107 3.54 -11.29 -13.21
CA SER A 107 3.95 -9.94 -13.62
C SER A 107 5.45 -9.72 -13.56
N LEU A 108 6.12 -10.30 -12.54
CA LEU A 108 7.56 -10.16 -12.32
C LEU A 108 8.41 -11.22 -13.05
N GLU A 109 7.79 -12.21 -13.71
CA GLU A 109 8.47 -13.14 -14.63
C GLU A 109 8.96 -12.41 -15.90
N ASN A 110 8.28 -11.35 -16.33
CA ASN A 110 8.75 -10.54 -17.43
C ASN A 110 10.01 -9.75 -16.99
N PRO A 111 11.17 -10.00 -17.59
CA PRO A 111 12.44 -9.37 -17.18
C PRO A 111 12.46 -7.84 -17.35
N ARG A 112 11.52 -7.27 -18.13
CA ARG A 112 11.37 -5.81 -18.28
C ARG A 112 10.56 -5.19 -17.14
N THR A 113 9.76 -5.98 -16.42
CA THR A 113 8.93 -5.50 -15.30
C THR A 113 9.76 -5.49 -14.02
N ILE A 114 10.01 -4.31 -13.49
CA ILE A 114 10.76 -4.13 -12.23
C ILE A 114 9.83 -3.95 -11.03
N ALA A 115 8.62 -3.45 -11.27
CA ALA A 115 7.59 -3.28 -10.26
C ALA A 115 6.21 -3.38 -10.89
N GLY A 116 5.22 -3.61 -10.06
CA GLY A 116 3.82 -3.58 -10.47
C GLY A 116 2.91 -3.05 -9.37
N ALA A 117 1.65 -2.86 -9.73
CA ALA A 117 0.56 -2.53 -8.84
C ALA A 117 -0.75 -3.02 -9.43
N PHE A 118 -1.81 -2.99 -8.63
CA PHE A 118 -3.16 -3.36 -9.06
C PHE A 118 -3.96 -2.13 -9.50
N GLU A 119 -5.06 -2.36 -10.18
CA GLU A 119 -6.06 -1.32 -10.38
C GLU A 119 -6.72 -0.95 -9.05
N LEU A 120 -7.16 0.30 -8.93
CA LEU A 120 -7.88 0.79 -7.78
C LEU A 120 -9.38 0.60 -7.93
N ARG A 121 -10.02 0.08 -6.89
CA ARG A 121 -11.46 0.14 -6.65
C ARG A 121 -11.70 0.63 -5.23
N ILE A 122 -12.73 1.47 -5.04
CA ILE A 122 -13.06 2.08 -3.75
C ILE A 122 -14.36 1.46 -3.23
N ASP A 123 -14.31 0.95 -2.00
CA ASP A 123 -15.47 0.35 -1.32
C ASP A 123 -16.44 1.43 -0.83
N SER A 124 -17.25 1.92 -1.75
CA SER A 124 -18.28 2.91 -1.45
C SER A 124 -19.24 3.09 -2.64
N ASP A 125 -20.51 3.35 -2.35
CA ASP A 125 -21.56 3.61 -3.32
C ASP A 125 -21.73 5.10 -3.67
N LEU A 126 -20.83 5.96 -3.20
CA LEU A 126 -20.88 7.38 -3.49
C LEU A 126 -20.82 7.66 -5.00
N ARG A 127 -21.77 8.47 -5.48
CA ARG A 127 -21.79 8.88 -6.90
C ARG A 127 -20.50 9.60 -7.28
N GLY A 128 -19.96 9.26 -8.43
CA GLY A 128 -18.73 9.85 -8.96
C GLY A 128 -17.45 9.07 -8.64
N LEU A 129 -17.42 8.15 -7.65
CA LEU A 129 -16.23 7.35 -7.35
C LEU A 129 -15.81 6.45 -8.51
N ARG A 130 -16.77 5.88 -9.24
CA ARG A 130 -16.48 5.06 -10.46
C ARG A 130 -15.74 5.85 -11.53
N LEU A 131 -16.01 7.16 -11.64
CA LEU A 131 -15.26 8.04 -12.54
C LEU A 131 -13.84 8.28 -12.00
N ILE A 132 -13.69 8.52 -10.70
CA ILE A 132 -12.38 8.71 -10.07
C ILE A 132 -11.52 7.47 -10.25
N GLU A 133 -12.04 6.26 -9.99
CA GLU A 133 -11.34 4.99 -10.22
C GLU A 133 -10.84 4.86 -11.67
N ARG A 134 -11.70 5.15 -12.65
CA ARG A 134 -11.31 5.12 -14.06
C ARG A 134 -10.17 6.11 -14.37
N ILE A 135 -10.26 7.33 -13.85
CA ILE A 135 -9.23 8.37 -14.05
C ILE A 135 -7.92 7.92 -13.39
N VAL A 136 -7.95 7.41 -12.16
CA VAL A 136 -6.77 6.92 -11.44
C VAL A 136 -6.13 5.76 -12.20
N ASN A 137 -6.91 4.76 -12.60
CA ASN A 137 -6.41 3.59 -13.31
C ASN A 137 -5.85 3.96 -14.70
N MET A 138 -6.54 4.85 -15.43
CA MET A 138 -6.04 5.38 -16.70
C MET A 138 -4.72 6.13 -16.52
N ARG A 139 -4.62 7.02 -15.52
CA ARG A 139 -3.38 7.71 -15.18
C ARG A 139 -2.27 6.71 -14.87
N SER A 140 -2.53 5.72 -14.01
CA SER A 140 -1.54 4.73 -13.60
C SER A 140 -1.05 3.90 -14.80
N ARG A 141 -1.92 3.60 -15.77
CA ARG A 141 -1.54 2.89 -17.01
C ARG A 141 -0.71 3.77 -17.95
N ILE A 142 -1.15 5.02 -18.21
CA ILE A 142 -0.50 5.91 -19.18
C ILE A 142 0.84 6.40 -18.67
N PHE A 143 0.91 6.82 -17.41
CA PHE A 143 2.11 7.41 -16.83
C PHE A 143 2.98 6.42 -16.07
N SER A 144 2.56 5.15 -15.91
CA SER A 144 3.27 4.14 -15.10
C SER A 144 3.55 4.66 -13.68
N MET A 145 2.55 5.29 -13.06
CA MET A 145 2.66 5.96 -11.75
C MET A 145 1.49 5.58 -10.84
N PRO A 146 1.38 4.29 -10.43
CA PRO A 146 0.43 3.88 -9.39
C PRO A 146 0.83 4.49 -8.05
N TYR A 147 -0.13 4.60 -7.12
CA TYR A 147 0.09 5.08 -5.76
C TYR A 147 0.02 3.93 -4.76
N GLY A 148 0.39 4.20 -3.50
CA GLY A 148 0.48 3.19 -2.45
C GLY A 148 -0.84 2.46 -2.14
N ASP A 149 -2.00 3.08 -2.40
CA ASP A 149 -3.32 2.46 -2.28
C ASP A 149 -3.64 1.41 -3.37
N GLN A 150 -2.74 1.23 -4.34
CA GLN A 150 -2.83 0.23 -5.41
C GLN A 150 -1.98 -1.03 -5.14
N ALA A 151 -1.51 -1.24 -3.91
CA ALA A 151 -0.70 -2.38 -3.49
C ALA A 151 0.52 -2.60 -4.40
N ILE A 152 1.50 -1.72 -4.27
CA ILE A 152 2.77 -1.76 -5.03
C ILE A 152 3.54 -3.02 -4.67
N PHE A 153 4.10 -3.71 -5.66
CA PHE A 153 4.96 -4.88 -5.48
C PHE A 153 6.19 -4.83 -6.40
N LEU A 154 7.30 -5.40 -5.92
CA LEU A 154 8.57 -5.47 -6.66
C LEU A 154 9.46 -6.55 -6.07
N LYS A 155 10.55 -6.87 -6.74
CA LYS A 155 11.55 -7.78 -6.19
C LYS A 155 12.25 -7.14 -4.98
N ALA A 156 12.54 -7.93 -3.95
CA ALA A 156 13.25 -7.46 -2.76
C ALA A 156 14.62 -6.87 -3.14
N SER A 157 15.37 -7.51 -4.05
CA SER A 157 16.65 -6.99 -4.53
C SER A 157 16.55 -5.61 -5.18
N THR A 158 15.49 -5.36 -5.96
CA THR A 158 15.26 -4.04 -6.57
C THR A 158 14.96 -2.97 -5.51
N PHE A 159 14.21 -3.33 -4.47
CA PHE A 159 13.92 -2.43 -3.35
C PHE A 159 15.19 -2.06 -2.58
N ASP A 160 16.04 -3.05 -2.31
CA ASP A 160 17.32 -2.86 -1.61
C ASP A 160 18.29 -2.00 -2.43
N GLU A 161 18.38 -2.23 -3.75
CA GLU A 161 19.20 -1.44 -4.67
C GLU A 161 18.78 0.05 -4.71
N LEU A 162 17.48 0.34 -4.54
CA LEU A 162 16.96 1.71 -4.47
C LEU A 162 17.18 2.37 -3.10
N GLY A 163 17.50 1.60 -2.06
CA GLY A 163 17.59 2.08 -0.69
C GLY A 163 16.24 2.28 0.00
N GLY A 164 15.18 1.66 -0.54
CA GLY A 164 13.85 1.66 0.06
C GLY A 164 12.99 2.90 -0.22
N PHE A 165 11.94 3.09 0.59
CA PHE A 165 11.13 4.31 0.55
C PHE A 165 11.94 5.49 1.11
N PRO A 166 11.92 6.66 0.45
CA PRO A 166 12.48 7.87 1.04
C PRO A 166 11.70 8.26 2.31
N GLU A 167 12.40 8.74 3.33
CA GLU A 167 11.79 9.14 4.60
C GLU A 167 11.02 10.46 4.47
N LEU A 168 9.97 10.44 3.67
CA LEU A 168 9.07 11.56 3.46
C LEU A 168 7.79 11.37 4.28
N PRO A 169 7.25 12.44 4.90
CA PRO A 169 6.00 12.36 5.65
C PRO A 169 4.76 12.15 4.76
N ILE A 170 4.88 12.38 3.46
CA ILE A 170 3.88 12.17 2.41
C ILE A 170 4.59 12.10 1.05
N MET A 171 4.00 11.45 0.05
CA MET A 171 4.53 11.25 -1.31
C MET A 171 5.72 10.28 -1.38
N GLU A 172 5.94 9.48 -0.35
CA GLU A 172 6.97 8.44 -0.30
C GLU A 172 6.78 7.38 -1.39
N ASP A 173 5.53 6.99 -1.64
CA ASP A 173 5.12 6.05 -2.69
C ASP A 173 5.33 6.64 -4.08
N PHE A 174 4.93 7.89 -4.28
CA PHE A 174 5.15 8.60 -5.53
C PHE A 174 6.64 8.68 -5.88
N GLU A 175 7.48 9.01 -4.92
CA GLU A 175 8.92 9.15 -5.13
C GLU A 175 9.58 7.80 -5.43
N LEU A 176 9.20 6.73 -4.72
CA LEU A 176 9.63 5.37 -5.04
C LEU A 176 9.27 5.00 -6.49
N MET A 177 8.02 5.23 -6.89
CA MET A 177 7.57 4.93 -8.24
C MET A 177 8.29 5.76 -9.30
N ARG A 178 8.63 7.03 -9.00
CA ARG A 178 9.42 7.89 -9.88
C ARG A 178 10.81 7.33 -10.11
N GLN A 179 11.47 6.83 -9.08
CA GLN A 179 12.79 6.19 -9.16
C GLN A 179 12.72 4.88 -9.94
N LEU A 180 11.77 4.01 -9.61
CA LEU A 180 11.55 2.74 -10.32
C LEU A 180 11.31 2.95 -11.82
N LYS A 181 10.49 3.92 -12.19
CA LYS A 181 10.20 4.24 -13.60
C LYS A 181 11.45 4.57 -14.42
N CYS A 182 12.50 5.09 -13.81
CA CYS A 182 13.77 5.37 -14.47
C CYS A 182 14.59 4.10 -14.74
N GLN A 183 14.28 2.98 -14.05
CA GLN A 183 15.05 1.74 -14.15
C GLN A 183 14.38 0.68 -15.05
N GLY A 184 13.05 0.75 -15.25
CA GLY A 184 12.37 -0.21 -16.10
C GLY A 184 10.85 -0.03 -16.16
N GLN A 185 10.17 -1.07 -16.63
CA GLN A 185 8.73 -1.05 -16.84
C GLN A 185 7.98 -1.30 -15.53
N ILE A 186 6.94 -0.50 -15.28
CA ILE A 186 5.98 -0.71 -14.20
C ILE A 186 4.69 -1.26 -14.81
N THR A 187 4.25 -2.41 -14.32
CA THR A 187 3.06 -3.11 -14.82
C THR A 187 1.85 -2.84 -13.93
N LEU A 188 0.75 -2.39 -14.52
CA LEU A 188 -0.55 -2.35 -13.84
C LEU A 188 -1.31 -3.65 -14.15
N VAL A 189 -1.48 -4.48 -13.12
CA VAL A 189 -2.22 -5.75 -13.22
C VAL A 189 -3.70 -5.46 -13.47
N PRO A 190 -4.37 -6.14 -14.43
CA PRO A 190 -5.78 -5.90 -14.74
C PRO A 190 -6.72 -6.62 -13.74
N ALA A 191 -6.43 -6.48 -12.46
CA ALA A 191 -7.25 -6.90 -11.34
C ALA A 191 -7.23 -5.77 -10.30
N SER A 192 -8.33 -5.57 -9.60
CA SER A 192 -8.48 -4.42 -8.70
C SER A 192 -8.29 -4.80 -7.25
N VAL A 193 -7.51 -4.02 -6.52
CA VAL A 193 -7.60 -3.96 -5.06
C VAL A 193 -8.86 -3.19 -4.66
N LEU A 194 -9.45 -3.54 -3.52
CA LEU A 194 -10.61 -2.85 -2.95
C LEU A 194 -10.18 -2.09 -1.70
N THR A 195 -10.02 -0.77 -1.82
CA THR A 195 -9.62 0.09 -0.70
C THR A 195 -10.82 0.76 -0.04
N SER A 196 -10.69 1.08 1.25
CA SER A 196 -11.76 1.70 2.03
C SER A 196 -12.20 3.06 1.48
N GLY A 197 -13.51 3.25 1.38
CA GLY A 197 -14.13 4.53 1.04
C GLY A 197 -14.28 5.51 2.20
N ARG A 198 -13.80 5.18 3.41
CA ARG A 198 -13.99 5.97 4.65
C ARG A 198 -13.70 7.47 4.49
N ARG A 199 -12.59 7.79 3.82
CA ARG A 199 -12.19 9.19 3.59
C ARG A 199 -13.14 9.91 2.66
N TRP A 200 -13.57 9.24 1.60
CA TRP A 200 -14.51 9.75 0.62
C TRP A 200 -15.90 9.95 1.22
N GLN A 201 -16.33 9.03 2.08
CA GLN A 201 -17.59 9.14 2.83
C GLN A 201 -17.58 10.32 3.80
N LYS A 202 -16.46 10.55 4.49
CA LYS A 202 -16.31 11.61 5.50
C LYS A 202 -16.23 13.02 4.89
N LEU A 203 -15.51 13.19 3.80
CA LEU A 203 -15.18 14.49 3.21
C LEU A 203 -15.96 14.81 1.93
N GLY A 204 -16.59 13.80 1.34
CA GLY A 204 -17.19 13.89 0.02
C GLY A 204 -16.19 13.71 -1.12
N VAL A 205 -16.72 13.33 -2.29
CA VAL A 205 -15.90 13.02 -3.47
C VAL A 205 -15.11 14.22 -3.96
N VAL A 206 -15.77 15.35 -4.15
CA VAL A 206 -15.14 16.56 -4.71
C VAL A 206 -14.02 17.07 -3.81
N LYS A 207 -14.29 17.22 -2.50
CA LYS A 207 -13.29 17.75 -1.56
C LYS A 207 -12.07 16.85 -1.46
N THR A 208 -12.26 15.53 -1.36
CA THR A 208 -11.15 14.57 -1.30
C THR A 208 -10.31 14.63 -2.58
N THR A 209 -10.94 14.67 -3.74
CA THR A 209 -10.24 14.79 -5.02
C THR A 209 -9.42 16.09 -5.08
N LEU A 210 -10.01 17.22 -4.73
CA LEU A 210 -9.32 18.52 -4.75
C LEU A 210 -8.10 18.53 -3.80
N ILE A 211 -8.25 17.99 -2.59
CA ILE A 211 -7.12 17.87 -1.65
C ILE A 211 -6.00 17.03 -2.26
N ASN A 212 -6.32 15.85 -2.81
CA ASN A 212 -5.32 14.98 -3.42
C ASN A 212 -4.61 15.69 -4.58
N GLN A 213 -5.33 16.39 -5.46
CA GLN A 213 -4.73 17.14 -6.55
C GLN A 213 -3.86 18.30 -6.04
N LEU A 214 -4.30 19.02 -5.00
CA LEU A 214 -3.53 20.10 -4.39
C LEU A 214 -2.18 19.59 -3.84
N ILE A 215 -2.16 18.43 -3.21
CA ILE A 215 -0.93 17.82 -2.71
C ILE A 215 0.03 17.49 -3.86
N ILE A 216 -0.49 16.87 -4.92
CA ILE A 216 0.31 16.53 -6.11
C ILE A 216 0.90 17.78 -6.76
N VAL A 217 0.06 18.78 -7.05
CA VAL A 217 0.50 20.03 -7.66
C VAL A 217 1.50 20.75 -6.76
N GLY A 218 1.22 20.83 -5.44
CA GLY A 218 2.12 21.43 -4.47
C GLY A 218 3.49 20.75 -4.43
N TYR A 219 3.51 19.42 -4.54
CA TYR A 219 4.77 18.66 -4.60
C TYR A 219 5.61 19.05 -5.85
N PHE A 220 4.97 19.11 -7.02
CA PHE A 220 5.65 19.52 -8.25
C PHE A 220 6.11 20.99 -8.25
N LEU A 221 5.42 21.86 -7.50
CA LEU A 221 5.84 23.25 -7.29
C LEU A 221 6.93 23.40 -6.23
N GLY A 222 7.46 22.30 -5.66
CA GLY A 222 8.55 22.34 -4.69
C GLY A 222 8.14 22.69 -3.27
N ILE A 223 6.82 22.63 -2.94
CA ILE A 223 6.37 22.82 -1.57
C ILE A 223 6.87 21.66 -0.71
N SER A 224 7.45 21.99 0.44
CA SER A 224 8.07 20.96 1.30
C SER A 224 7.05 19.89 1.73
N PRO A 225 7.45 18.60 1.77
CA PRO A 225 6.57 17.51 2.22
C PRO A 225 5.99 17.75 3.63
N SER A 226 6.72 18.42 4.50
CA SER A 226 6.27 18.82 5.84
C SER A 226 5.12 19.86 5.82
N GLN A 227 5.03 20.70 4.79
CA GLN A 227 3.90 21.59 4.59
C GLN A 227 2.73 20.85 3.95
N LEU A 228 3.01 19.99 2.97
CA LEU A 228 1.99 19.20 2.28
C LEU A 228 1.24 18.27 3.25
N ILE A 229 1.94 17.59 4.16
CA ILE A 229 1.28 16.73 5.16
C ILE A 229 0.38 17.54 6.12
N ARG A 230 0.74 18.77 6.46
CA ARG A 230 -0.12 19.67 7.24
C ARG A 230 -1.40 20.01 6.49
N TRP A 231 -1.31 20.37 5.22
CA TRP A 231 -2.49 20.64 4.37
C TRP A 231 -3.37 19.40 4.23
N TYR A 232 -2.76 18.25 4.00
CA TYR A 232 -3.46 16.99 3.89
C TYR A 232 -4.26 16.64 5.17
N ARG A 233 -3.65 16.86 6.34
CA ARG A 233 -4.29 16.63 7.65
C ARG A 233 -5.36 17.68 7.96
N GLN A 234 -5.13 18.94 7.69
CA GLN A 234 -6.10 20.02 7.91
C GLN A 234 -7.31 19.93 6.98
N GLY A 235 -7.12 19.45 5.76
CA GLY A 235 -8.20 19.24 4.80
C GLY A 235 -9.13 18.08 5.15
N GLY A 236 -8.71 17.13 6.01
CA GLY A 236 -9.44 15.89 6.25
C GLY A 236 -9.43 15.31 7.65
N PHE A 237 -8.44 15.57 8.46
CA PHE A 237 -8.30 14.96 9.78
C PHE A 237 -7.84 15.97 10.84
N LYS A 238 -8.80 16.57 11.55
CA LYS A 238 -8.56 16.86 12.96
C LYS A 238 -8.69 15.50 13.67
N ASN A 239 -7.59 14.82 13.95
CA ASN A 239 -7.57 13.85 15.02
C ASN A 239 -7.94 14.65 16.27
N ARG A 240 -9.15 14.47 16.77
CA ARG A 240 -9.48 14.77 18.15
C ARG A 240 -8.70 13.72 18.96
N GLY A 241 -7.72 14.19 19.72
CA GLY A 241 -7.00 13.42 20.68
C GLY A 241 -7.89 12.81 21.75
#